data_f9ff04e434b846bf770b0f8c8df856fb
#
_entry.id   f9ff04e434b846bf770b0f8c8df856fb
#
_cell.length_a   1.000
_cell.length_b   1.000
_cell.length_c   1.000
_cell.angle_alpha   90.00
_cell.angle_beta   90.00
_cell.angle_gamma   90.00
#
_symmetry.space_group_name_H-M   'P 1'
#
loop_
_entity.id
_entity.type
_entity.pdbx_description
1 polymer ?
#
loop_
_entity_poly.entity_id
_entity_poly.type
_entity_poly.pdbx_seq_one_letter_code
_entity_poly.pdbx_strand_id
1 'polypeptide(L)'
;MKGMQSEYDFLNLSQNHAVKSNITRDEEIQFTDKINKKDNYFWAQERNIIITNKAIYNLKKFQLKIRIDIKALIGITISKNSDDFVLHCKDLDYDYHFSSPRRKIILDILSNNYKAIFSQELKLFELPEKNLKEYVTTKEEKEKQNSYTRMPKNANTLNIKDYLFGNQSKTEINKNQSNIKLKHKFQNIK
;
A
#
# COMPACT_ATOMS: atom_id res chain seq x y z
N MET A 1 22.66 -8.36 -19.09
CA MET A 1 21.37 -8.93 -18.71
C MET A 1 20.29 -7.88 -18.91
N LYS A 2 19.29 -8.09 -19.77
CA LYS A 2 18.09 -7.24 -19.81
C LYS A 2 17.33 -7.51 -18.52
N GLY A 3 17.27 -6.52 -17.63
CA GLY A 3 16.44 -6.61 -16.44
C GLY A 3 14.98 -6.86 -16.86
N MET A 4 14.33 -7.83 -16.27
CA MET A 4 12.90 -8.08 -16.49
C MET A 4 12.15 -6.80 -16.12
N GLN A 5 11.39 -6.27 -17.07
CA GLN A 5 10.49 -5.15 -16.83
C GLN A 5 9.39 -5.63 -15.87
N SER A 6 9.11 -4.88 -14.82
CA SER A 6 8.00 -5.21 -13.91
C SER A 6 6.67 -5.18 -14.67
N GLU A 7 5.81 -6.14 -14.40
CA GLU A 7 4.42 -6.20 -14.91
C GLU A 7 3.63 -4.91 -14.59
N TYR A 8 4.00 -4.21 -13.53
CA TYR A 8 3.31 -3.01 -13.04
C TYR A 8 4.07 -1.71 -13.33
N ASP A 9 4.96 -1.69 -14.34
CA ASP A 9 5.62 -0.46 -14.80
C ASP A 9 4.75 0.29 -15.82
N PHE A 10 3.62 0.84 -15.36
CA PHE A 10 2.62 1.50 -16.21
C PHE A 10 3.11 2.78 -16.90
N LEU A 11 4.19 3.38 -16.41
CA LEU A 11 4.78 4.60 -16.98
C LEU A 11 6.07 4.33 -17.75
N ASN A 12 6.50 3.06 -17.87
CA ASN A 12 7.78 2.66 -18.48
C ASN A 12 9.01 3.39 -17.89
N LEU A 13 8.95 3.74 -16.60
CA LEU A 13 10.00 4.50 -15.94
C LEU A 13 11.24 3.66 -15.65
N SER A 14 11.12 2.34 -15.64
CA SER A 14 12.27 1.42 -15.50
C SER A 14 13.29 1.58 -16.63
N GLN A 15 12.91 2.15 -17.77
CA GLN A 15 13.80 2.42 -18.90
C GLN A 15 14.28 3.88 -18.95
N ASN A 16 13.73 4.75 -18.11
CA ASN A 16 14.05 6.17 -18.14
C ASN A 16 15.37 6.46 -17.39
N HIS A 17 16.38 6.99 -18.11
CA HIS A 17 17.70 7.28 -17.56
C HIS A 17 17.69 8.29 -16.41
N ALA A 18 16.90 9.37 -16.54
CA ALA A 18 16.77 10.41 -15.52
C ALA A 18 16.12 9.89 -14.23
N VAL A 19 15.26 8.88 -14.35
CA VAL A 19 14.62 8.22 -13.21
C VAL A 19 15.61 7.24 -12.57
N LYS A 20 16.28 6.42 -13.37
CA LYS A 20 17.28 5.46 -12.87
C LYS A 20 18.40 6.10 -12.05
N SER A 21 18.81 7.32 -12.40
CA SER A 21 19.83 8.03 -11.64
C SER A 21 19.40 8.43 -10.23
N ASN A 22 18.08 8.47 -9.96
CA ASN A 22 17.54 8.76 -8.63
C ASN A 22 17.30 7.51 -7.79
N ILE A 23 17.38 6.32 -8.39
CA ILE A 23 17.11 5.04 -7.71
C ILE A 23 18.45 4.42 -7.34
N THR A 24 18.55 3.92 -6.12
CA THR A 24 19.76 3.25 -5.62
C THR A 24 20.04 1.98 -6.45
N ARG A 25 21.30 1.69 -6.75
CA ARG A 25 21.69 0.59 -7.66
C ARG A 25 21.23 -0.80 -7.23
N ASP A 26 21.01 -0.98 -5.94
CA ASP A 26 20.57 -2.22 -5.32
C ASP A 26 19.05 -2.29 -5.10
N GLU A 27 18.32 -1.38 -5.75
CA GLU A 27 16.86 -1.35 -5.72
C GLU A 27 16.26 -1.79 -7.08
N GLU A 28 15.21 -2.59 -6.99
CA GLU A 28 14.44 -3.09 -8.13
C GLU A 28 13.09 -2.38 -8.21
N ILE A 29 12.79 -1.80 -9.38
CA ILE A 29 11.48 -1.17 -9.63
C ILE A 29 10.42 -2.26 -9.78
N GLN A 30 9.39 -2.21 -8.93
CA GLN A 30 8.29 -3.16 -8.92
C GLN A 30 6.98 -2.55 -9.42
N PHE A 31 6.83 -1.23 -9.30
CA PHE A 31 5.61 -0.52 -9.68
C PHE A 31 5.93 0.91 -10.09
N THR A 32 5.27 1.40 -11.15
CA THR A 32 5.23 2.81 -11.52
C THR A 32 3.85 3.20 -11.99
N ASP A 33 3.32 4.34 -11.53
CA ASP A 33 2.04 4.88 -11.98
C ASP A 33 1.91 6.37 -11.64
N LYS A 34 0.86 7.00 -12.19
CA LYS A 34 0.38 8.28 -11.74
C LYS A 34 -0.49 8.11 -10.50
N ILE A 35 -0.30 8.99 -9.54
CA ILE A 35 -1.05 9.00 -8.29
C ILE A 35 -1.43 10.43 -7.92
N ASN A 36 -2.55 10.60 -7.24
CA ASN A 36 -2.92 11.88 -6.65
C ASN A 36 -2.38 11.96 -5.22
N LYS A 37 -1.43 12.87 -4.99
CA LYS A 37 -1.01 13.26 -3.64
C LYS A 37 -1.93 14.38 -3.15
N LYS A 38 -2.53 14.24 -1.99
CA LYS A 38 -3.27 15.30 -1.31
C LYS A 38 -2.32 16.07 -0.40
N ASP A 39 -2.33 17.40 -0.50
CA ASP A 39 -1.58 18.27 0.40
C ASP A 39 -2.43 18.63 1.64
N ASN A 40 -1.89 19.48 2.52
CA ASN A 40 -2.57 19.91 3.75
C ASN A 40 -3.86 20.72 3.48
N TYR A 41 -4.01 21.28 2.27
CA TYR A 41 -5.19 22.00 1.82
C TYR A 41 -6.14 21.14 0.98
N PHE A 42 -5.84 19.81 0.81
CA PHE A 42 -6.62 18.84 0.04
C PHE A 42 -6.63 19.05 -1.48
N TRP A 43 -5.79 19.90 -2.00
CA TRP A 43 -5.56 19.97 -3.42
C TRP A 43 -4.87 18.69 -3.88
N ALA A 44 -5.52 18.01 -4.80
CA ALA A 44 -4.93 16.83 -5.44
C ALA A 44 -3.83 17.30 -6.39
N GLN A 45 -2.63 16.78 -6.18
CA GLN A 45 -1.49 17.05 -7.05
C GLN A 45 -1.08 15.75 -7.73
N GLU A 46 -1.17 15.72 -9.06
CA GLU A 46 -0.68 14.57 -9.82
C GLU A 46 0.83 14.40 -9.60
N ARG A 47 1.23 13.18 -9.31
CA ARG A 47 2.62 12.75 -9.10
C ARG A 47 2.86 11.46 -9.84
N ASN A 48 4.10 11.23 -10.24
CA ASN A 48 4.57 9.91 -10.60
C ASN A 48 5.06 9.20 -9.34
N ILE A 49 4.61 7.98 -9.11
CA ILE A 49 5.09 7.15 -8.02
C ILE A 49 5.90 6.00 -8.60
N ILE A 50 7.00 5.66 -7.92
CA ILE A 50 7.78 4.45 -8.17
C ILE A 50 7.88 3.71 -6.85
N ILE A 51 7.61 2.42 -6.86
CA ILE A 51 7.83 1.56 -5.70
C ILE A 51 8.90 0.55 -6.07
N THR A 52 9.92 0.51 -5.26
CA THR A 52 10.99 -0.48 -5.33
C THR A 52 10.84 -1.49 -4.19
N ASN A 53 11.69 -2.50 -4.17
CA ASN A 53 11.77 -3.44 -3.06
C ASN A 53 12.21 -2.81 -1.71
N LYS A 54 12.63 -1.52 -1.69
CA LYS A 54 13.12 -0.84 -0.47
C LYS A 54 12.45 0.49 -0.17
N ALA A 55 11.92 1.19 -1.20
CA ALA A 55 11.42 2.55 -1.03
C ALA A 55 10.27 2.91 -1.98
N ILE A 56 9.59 3.97 -1.63
CA ILE A 56 8.60 4.67 -2.45
C ILE A 56 9.20 6.00 -2.87
N TYR A 57 9.21 6.28 -4.17
CA TYR A 57 9.67 7.54 -4.76
C TYR A 57 8.49 8.33 -5.27
N ASN A 58 8.35 9.56 -4.80
CA ASN A 58 7.34 10.50 -5.27
C ASN A 58 8.04 11.55 -6.14
N LEU A 59 7.65 11.63 -7.42
CA LEU A 59 8.23 12.53 -8.40
C LEU A 59 7.19 13.52 -8.93
N LYS A 60 7.62 14.77 -9.16
CA LYS A 60 6.90 15.73 -9.99
C LYS A 60 7.46 15.65 -11.40
N LYS A 61 6.71 15.08 -12.36
CA LYS A 61 7.24 14.62 -13.65
C LYS A 61 8.39 13.62 -13.40
N PHE A 62 9.64 13.96 -13.73
CA PHE A 62 10.83 13.13 -13.52
C PHE A 62 11.71 13.61 -12.37
N GLN A 63 11.34 14.72 -11.70
CA GLN A 63 12.11 15.28 -10.60
C GLN A 63 11.70 14.61 -9.29
N LEU A 64 12.64 13.98 -8.62
CA LEU A 64 12.45 13.43 -7.29
C LEU A 64 12.04 14.54 -6.30
N LYS A 65 10.96 14.33 -5.57
CA LYS A 65 10.51 15.22 -4.49
C LYS A 65 10.79 14.61 -3.14
N ILE A 66 10.58 13.31 -3.00
CA ILE A 66 10.88 12.59 -1.76
C ILE A 66 11.05 11.10 -2.04
N ARG A 67 11.91 10.49 -1.24
CA ARG A 67 12.06 9.06 -1.09
C ARG A 67 11.59 8.65 0.30
N ILE A 68 10.69 7.69 0.37
CA ILE A 68 10.13 7.14 1.60
C ILE A 68 10.65 5.71 1.74
N ASP A 69 11.50 5.46 2.70
CA ASP A 69 11.94 4.10 3.00
C ASP A 69 10.77 3.23 3.49
N ILE A 70 10.64 2.01 2.99
CA ILE A 70 9.65 1.06 3.51
C ILE A 70 9.87 0.79 5.01
N LYS A 71 11.12 0.89 5.46
CA LYS A 71 11.46 0.78 6.90
C LYS A 71 10.88 1.89 7.76
N ALA A 72 10.54 3.03 7.18
CA ALA A 72 9.89 4.12 7.91
C ALA A 72 8.38 3.91 8.10
N LEU A 73 7.77 3.00 7.35
CA LEU A 73 6.33 2.72 7.47
C LEU A 73 6.02 2.06 8.82
N ILE A 74 4.96 2.53 9.47
CA ILE A 74 4.43 1.95 10.72
C ILE A 74 3.00 1.43 10.56
N GLY A 75 2.33 1.80 9.48
CA GLY A 75 0.99 1.37 9.14
C GLY A 75 0.42 2.12 7.94
N ILE A 76 -0.71 1.65 7.44
CA ILE A 76 -1.46 2.28 6.36
C ILE A 76 -2.93 2.36 6.77
N THR A 77 -3.54 3.54 6.60
CA THR A 77 -4.98 3.71 6.73
C THR A 77 -5.60 3.84 5.35
N ILE A 78 -6.69 3.11 5.08
CA ILE A 78 -7.41 3.13 3.81
C ILE A 78 -8.86 3.56 4.02
N SER A 79 -9.42 4.25 3.03
CA SER A 79 -10.85 4.50 2.97
C SER A 79 -11.59 3.29 2.38
N LYS A 80 -12.70 2.89 3.01
CA LYS A 80 -13.62 1.91 2.43
C LYS A 80 -14.41 2.48 1.25
N ASN A 81 -14.66 3.80 1.25
CA ASN A 81 -15.59 4.46 0.36
C ASN A 81 -14.91 5.38 -0.68
N SER A 82 -13.59 5.33 -0.79
CA SER A 82 -12.80 6.02 -1.83
C SER A 82 -11.48 5.28 -2.09
N ASP A 83 -10.70 5.74 -3.07
CA ASP A 83 -9.38 5.20 -3.38
C ASP A 83 -8.26 5.81 -2.52
N ASP A 84 -8.64 6.56 -1.48
CA ASP A 84 -7.69 7.24 -0.59
C ASP A 84 -6.98 6.26 0.34
N PHE A 85 -5.72 6.57 0.62
CA PHE A 85 -4.93 5.91 1.66
C PHE A 85 -3.86 6.84 2.24
N VAL A 86 -3.50 6.60 3.49
CA VAL A 86 -2.48 7.35 4.22
C VAL A 86 -1.36 6.40 4.61
N LEU A 87 -0.14 6.74 4.22
CA LEU A 87 1.08 6.08 4.69
C LEU A 87 1.53 6.75 5.98
N HIS A 88 1.50 6.02 7.09
CA HIS A 88 2.00 6.49 8.38
C HIS A 88 3.48 6.19 8.49
N CYS A 89 4.29 7.22 8.71
CA CYS A 89 5.74 7.14 8.72
C CYS A 89 6.32 7.61 10.05
N LYS A 90 7.26 6.85 10.65
CA LYS A 90 7.86 7.19 11.93
C LYS A 90 8.92 8.29 11.84
N ASP A 91 9.81 8.21 10.86
CA ASP A 91 11.03 9.02 10.81
C ASP A 91 10.97 10.11 9.71
N LEU A 92 9.77 10.49 9.26
CA LEU A 92 9.55 11.51 8.26
C LEU A 92 8.80 12.70 8.84
N ASP A 93 8.95 13.85 8.20
CA ASP A 93 8.33 15.11 8.66
C ASP A 93 6.80 15.02 8.80
N TYR A 94 6.12 14.19 7.98
CA TYR A 94 4.65 14.05 7.99
C TYR A 94 4.22 12.72 7.36
N ASP A 95 2.93 12.39 7.51
CA ASP A 95 2.32 11.26 6.83
C ASP A 95 1.92 11.63 5.40
N TYR A 96 1.83 10.65 4.51
CA TYR A 96 1.53 10.87 3.10
C TYR A 96 0.14 10.40 2.74
N HIS A 97 -0.70 11.33 2.29
CA HIS A 97 -2.06 11.05 1.81
C HIS A 97 -2.06 10.93 0.29
N PHE A 98 -2.46 9.77 -0.19
CA PHE A 98 -2.55 9.44 -1.61
C PHE A 98 -3.94 8.94 -1.99
N SER A 99 -4.24 9.00 -3.30
CA SER A 99 -5.42 8.38 -3.90
C SER A 99 -5.03 7.73 -5.22
N SER A 100 -5.39 6.45 -5.41
CA SER A 100 -5.09 5.70 -6.64
C SER A 100 -6.11 4.59 -6.87
N PRO A 101 -6.65 4.45 -8.10
CA PRO A 101 -7.50 3.32 -8.46
C PRO A 101 -6.75 1.98 -8.40
N ARG A 102 -5.41 2.01 -8.46
CA ARG A 102 -4.54 0.83 -8.31
C ARG A 102 -4.05 0.62 -6.87
N ARG A 103 -4.74 1.19 -5.89
CA ARG A 103 -4.39 1.07 -4.47
C ARG A 103 -4.14 -0.37 -4.03
N LYS A 104 -4.93 -1.34 -4.50
CA LYS A 104 -4.74 -2.76 -4.13
C LYS A 104 -3.37 -3.29 -4.54
N ILE A 105 -2.91 -3.00 -5.75
CA ILE A 105 -1.58 -3.40 -6.24
C ILE A 105 -0.49 -2.74 -5.39
N ILE A 106 -0.63 -1.45 -5.11
CA ILE A 106 0.31 -0.70 -4.28
C ILE A 106 0.42 -1.34 -2.89
N LEU A 107 -0.72 -1.65 -2.25
CA LEU A 107 -0.74 -2.24 -0.92
C LEU A 107 -0.14 -3.65 -0.89
N ASP A 108 -0.40 -4.47 -1.91
CA ASP A 108 0.19 -5.80 -2.02
C ASP A 108 1.72 -5.73 -2.07
N ILE A 109 2.25 -4.90 -2.98
CA ILE A 109 3.70 -4.71 -3.12
C ILE A 109 4.34 -4.20 -1.82
N LEU A 110 3.74 -3.17 -1.20
CA LEU A 110 4.25 -2.60 0.04
C LEU A 110 4.23 -3.61 1.19
N SER A 111 3.17 -4.40 1.31
CA SER A 111 3.05 -5.43 2.35
C SER A 111 4.06 -6.54 2.16
N ASN A 112 4.24 -7.03 0.94
CA ASN A 112 5.22 -8.08 0.63
C ASN A 112 6.65 -7.61 0.93
N ASN A 113 6.99 -6.38 0.54
CA ASN A 113 8.30 -5.78 0.82
C ASN A 113 8.51 -5.55 2.32
N TYR A 114 7.51 -5.02 3.03
CA TYR A 114 7.57 -4.84 4.47
C TYR A 114 7.79 -6.17 5.20
N LYS A 115 7.05 -7.21 4.81
CA LYS A 115 7.20 -8.55 5.37
C LYS A 115 8.58 -9.14 5.08
N ALA A 116 9.13 -8.92 3.88
CA ALA A 116 10.48 -9.36 3.53
C ALA A 116 11.56 -8.68 4.38
N ILE A 117 11.35 -7.40 4.76
CA ILE A 117 12.30 -6.62 5.56
C ILE A 117 12.21 -6.95 7.05
N PHE A 118 10.98 -7.06 7.60
CA PHE A 118 10.76 -7.14 9.05
C PHE A 118 10.29 -8.50 9.56
N SER A 119 9.97 -9.45 8.66
CA SER A 119 9.30 -10.72 8.99
C SER A 119 7.97 -10.53 9.75
N GLN A 120 7.33 -9.37 9.56
CA GLN A 120 6.07 -8.98 10.20
C GLN A 120 5.10 -8.41 9.15
N GLU A 121 3.81 -8.51 9.44
CA GLU A 121 2.79 -7.91 8.58
C GLU A 121 2.70 -6.39 8.79
N LEU A 122 2.57 -5.64 7.70
CA LEU A 122 2.29 -4.21 7.77
C LEU A 122 0.86 -3.98 8.26
N LYS A 123 0.69 -3.11 9.25
CA LYS A 123 -0.63 -2.80 9.82
C LYS A 123 -1.49 -2.07 8.79
N LEU A 124 -2.69 -2.59 8.54
CA LEU A 124 -3.69 -1.99 7.66
C LEU A 124 -4.96 -1.68 8.44
N PHE A 125 -5.43 -0.43 8.37
CA PHE A 125 -6.65 0.05 9.00
C PHE A 125 -7.65 0.47 7.94
N GLU A 126 -8.87 -0.06 7.95
CA GLU A 126 -9.94 0.37 7.06
C GLU A 126 -10.94 1.23 7.80
N LEU A 127 -11.28 2.37 7.22
CA LEU A 127 -12.19 3.34 7.77
C LEU A 127 -13.32 3.67 6.78
N PRO A 128 -14.55 3.95 7.26
CA PRO A 128 -15.68 4.28 6.41
C PRO A 128 -15.60 5.68 5.78
N GLU A 129 -14.75 6.56 6.31
CA GLU A 129 -14.60 7.93 5.84
C GLU A 129 -14.05 7.98 4.41
N LYS A 130 -14.68 8.79 3.54
CA LYS A 130 -14.18 9.05 2.18
C LYS A 130 -12.90 9.88 2.19
N ASN A 131 -12.75 10.76 3.17
CA ASN A 131 -11.61 11.64 3.30
C ASN A 131 -10.84 11.28 4.58
N LEU A 132 -9.58 10.95 4.41
CA LEU A 132 -8.71 10.50 5.50
C LEU A 132 -7.86 11.63 6.12
N LYS A 133 -8.25 12.90 5.95
CA LYS A 133 -7.54 14.08 6.45
C LYS A 133 -7.21 13.98 7.93
N GLU A 134 -8.18 13.61 8.73
CA GLU A 134 -8.06 13.56 10.19
C GLU A 134 -7.00 12.54 10.67
N TYR A 135 -6.58 11.65 9.77
CA TYR A 135 -5.59 10.61 10.04
C TYR A 135 -4.19 10.95 9.48
N VAL A 136 -4.02 12.13 8.90
CA VAL A 136 -2.71 12.59 8.40
C VAL A 136 -2.00 13.38 9.50
N THR A 137 -0.89 12.87 10.00
CA THR A 137 -0.05 13.60 10.95
C THR A 137 0.75 14.66 10.21
N THR A 138 0.66 15.90 10.67
CA THR A 138 1.39 17.02 10.07
C THR A 138 2.82 17.12 10.59
N LYS A 139 3.62 17.95 9.93
CA LYS A 139 4.99 18.23 10.36
C LYS A 139 5.03 18.88 11.75
N GLU A 140 4.19 19.87 11.96
CA GLU A 140 4.11 20.61 13.22
C GLU A 140 3.72 19.70 14.41
N GLU A 141 2.90 18.69 14.15
CA GLU A 141 2.53 17.71 15.17
C GLU A 141 3.67 16.78 15.51
N LYS A 142 4.40 16.32 14.51
CA LYS A 142 5.58 15.45 14.73
C LYS A 142 6.72 16.17 15.43
N GLU A 143 6.92 17.45 15.11
CA GLU A 143 7.93 18.31 15.78
C GLU A 143 7.57 18.57 17.25
N LYS A 144 6.27 18.77 17.55
CA LYS A 144 5.82 19.02 18.93
C LYS A 144 5.87 17.79 19.80
N GLN A 145 5.62 16.63 19.26
CA GLN A 145 5.54 15.40 20.01
C GLN A 145 6.24 14.27 19.25
N ASN A 146 7.45 13.95 19.67
CA ASN A 146 8.25 12.89 19.09
C ASN A 146 7.45 11.57 19.04
N SER A 147 7.41 10.92 17.87
CA SER A 147 6.65 9.69 17.61
C SER A 147 5.11 9.83 17.63
N TYR A 148 4.55 11.06 17.63
CA TYR A 148 3.11 11.24 17.48
C TYR A 148 2.63 10.76 16.10
N THR A 149 1.50 10.07 16.10
CA THR A 149 0.82 9.67 14.86
C THR A 149 -0.69 9.71 15.06
N ARG A 150 -1.40 10.18 14.02
CA ARG A 150 -2.86 10.11 13.92
C ARG A 150 -3.35 8.76 13.40
N MET A 151 -2.48 7.77 13.33
CA MET A 151 -2.87 6.40 12.98
C MET A 151 -4.01 5.92 13.90
N PRO A 152 -5.06 5.27 13.37
CA PRO A 152 -6.21 4.83 14.17
C PRO A 152 -5.79 3.88 15.29
N LYS A 153 -6.03 4.27 16.54
CA LYS A 153 -5.64 3.46 17.72
C LYS A 153 -6.62 2.34 18.04
N ASN A 154 -7.91 2.57 17.74
CA ASN A 154 -9.03 1.67 18.09
C ASN A 154 -9.70 1.01 16.89
N ALA A 155 -9.16 1.18 15.69
CA ALA A 155 -9.69 0.52 14.50
C ALA A 155 -9.18 -0.91 14.41
N ASN A 156 -10.03 -1.81 13.93
CA ASN A 156 -9.62 -3.18 13.65
C ASN A 156 -8.56 -3.17 12.55
N THR A 157 -7.45 -3.85 12.80
CA THR A 157 -6.46 -4.12 11.77
C THR A 157 -7.00 -5.18 10.83
N LEU A 158 -6.95 -4.90 9.53
CA LEU A 158 -7.26 -5.89 8.52
C LEU A 158 -6.03 -6.74 8.21
N ASN A 159 -6.27 -8.03 7.97
CA ASN A 159 -5.28 -8.83 7.28
C ASN A 159 -5.24 -8.37 5.82
N ILE A 160 -4.05 -8.01 5.33
CA ILE A 160 -3.92 -7.46 3.98
C ILE A 160 -4.34 -8.47 2.91
N LYS A 161 -4.10 -9.77 3.13
CA LYS A 161 -4.53 -10.82 2.21
C LYS A 161 -6.06 -10.91 2.13
N ASP A 162 -6.75 -10.78 3.26
CA ASP A 162 -8.22 -10.76 3.27
C ASP A 162 -8.77 -9.53 2.55
N TYR A 163 -8.10 -8.39 2.67
CA TYR A 163 -8.44 -7.18 1.92
C TYR A 163 -8.21 -7.32 0.41
N LEU A 164 -7.07 -7.88 0.00
CA LEU A 164 -6.69 -7.98 -1.41
C LEU A 164 -7.51 -9.03 -2.16
N PHE A 165 -7.70 -10.18 -1.56
CA PHE A 165 -8.30 -11.36 -2.21
C PHE A 165 -9.76 -11.59 -1.83
N GLY A 166 -10.30 -10.85 -0.84
CA GLY A 166 -11.68 -10.86 -0.37
C GLY A 166 -12.26 -12.28 -0.30
N ASN A 167 -12.82 -12.71 0.74
CA ASN A 167 -13.62 -13.94 0.98
C ASN A 167 -13.68 -15.11 -0.06
N GLN A 168 -12.80 -15.15 -1.07
CA GLN A 168 -12.72 -16.28 -2.02
C GLN A 168 -12.40 -17.59 -1.29
N SER A 169 -11.59 -17.55 -0.23
CA SER A 169 -11.30 -18.71 0.59
C SER A 169 -12.50 -19.27 1.36
N LYS A 170 -13.45 -18.42 1.77
CA LYS A 170 -14.65 -18.88 2.48
C LYS A 170 -15.67 -19.53 1.55
N THR A 171 -15.75 -19.11 0.29
CA THR A 171 -16.68 -19.69 -0.69
C THR A 171 -16.19 -21.05 -1.19
N GLU A 172 -14.91 -21.26 -1.35
CA GLU A 172 -14.34 -22.56 -1.75
C GLU A 172 -14.36 -23.58 -0.62
N ILE A 173 -14.08 -23.16 0.62
CA ILE A 173 -14.16 -24.05 1.79
C ILE A 173 -15.62 -24.49 2.01
N ASN A 174 -16.59 -23.59 1.87
CA ASN A 174 -18.01 -23.93 1.98
C ASN A 174 -18.49 -24.82 0.85
N LYS A 175 -18.02 -24.65 -0.40
CA LYS A 175 -18.34 -25.55 -1.51
C LYS A 175 -17.74 -26.95 -1.29
N ASN A 176 -16.51 -27.04 -0.80
CA ASN A 176 -15.86 -28.33 -0.51
C ASN A 176 -16.54 -29.05 0.67
N GLN A 177 -16.92 -28.33 1.73
CA GLN A 177 -17.67 -28.93 2.84
C GLN A 177 -19.09 -29.37 2.43
N SER A 178 -19.75 -28.61 1.57
CA SER A 178 -21.06 -29.00 1.02
C SER A 178 -20.97 -30.26 0.14
N ASN A 179 -19.92 -30.35 -0.67
CA ASN A 179 -19.68 -31.55 -1.52
C ASN A 179 -19.30 -32.78 -0.71
N ILE A 180 -18.58 -32.64 0.40
CA ILE A 180 -18.24 -33.73 1.31
C ILE A 180 -19.50 -34.23 2.02
N LYS A 181 -20.37 -33.33 2.52
CA LYS A 181 -21.65 -33.70 3.15
C LYS A 181 -22.60 -34.39 2.18
N LEU A 182 -22.65 -34.00 0.92
CA LEU A 182 -23.42 -34.66 -0.12
C LEU A 182 -22.90 -36.08 -0.42
N LYS A 183 -21.59 -36.27 -0.53
CA LYS A 183 -21.01 -37.60 -0.76
C LYS A 183 -21.29 -38.58 0.38
N HIS A 184 -21.23 -38.15 1.64
CA HIS A 184 -21.58 -39.00 2.78
C HIS A 184 -23.06 -39.35 2.86
N LYS A 185 -23.96 -38.49 2.34
CA LYS A 185 -25.39 -38.74 2.33
C LYS A 185 -25.82 -39.82 1.30
N PHE A 186 -25.02 -39.97 0.22
CA PHE A 186 -25.27 -40.97 -0.83
C PHE A 186 -24.60 -42.32 -0.57
N GLN A 187 -23.69 -42.41 0.41
CA GLN A 187 -23.06 -43.72 0.78
C GLN A 187 -23.84 -44.50 1.83
N ASN A 188 -24.83 -43.89 2.50
CA ASN A 188 -25.66 -44.53 3.52
C ASN A 188 -27.05 -45.00 3.00
N ILE A 189 -27.20 -45.05 1.68
CA ILE A 189 -28.41 -45.61 1.04
C ILE A 189 -27.95 -46.81 0.18
N LYS A 190 -27.61 -47.92 0.87
CA LYS A 190 -27.56 -49.27 0.31
C LYS A 190 -27.95 -50.26 1.40
#